data_86436dcf8ef835ba86f573f266fd4ed7
#
_entry.id   86436dcf8ef835ba86f573f266fd4ed7
#
_cell.length_a   1.000
_cell.length_b   1.000
_cell.length_c   1.000
_cell.angle_alpha   90.00
_cell.angle_beta   90.00
_cell.angle_gamma   90.00
#
_symmetry.space_group_name_H-M   'P 1'
#
loop_
_entity.id
_entity.type
_entity.pdbx_description
1 polymer ?
#
loop_
_entity_poly.entity_id
_entity_poly.type
_entity_poly.pdbx_seq_one_letter_code
_entity_poly.pdbx_strand_id
1 'polypeptide(L)'
;MKIRSLLLPILILPFVISVGCRSVTQQMSPDADEQIPTAKGSFKHADSIPGRLDKSEWWTLFNDPTLNQLITNLNAANPDAEAALARIDRSFAAMGITRAPTYPTVRGNLSGGRRRDSMNNLLFPIATPEYNRFMLGASASWELDLWGRVRASVKRDRLRAEAESIDYHNVLLSLQASLAQQYFAHCAAITELSLLQSSKELAAENLNIQKA
;
A
#
# COMPACT_ATOMS: atom_id res chain seq x y z
N MET A 1 -37.38 47.10 48.72
CA MET A 1 -36.27 46.68 49.59
C MET A 1 -35.30 45.91 48.73
N LYS A 2 -34.04 46.26 48.74
CA LYS A 2 -32.94 46.06 47.80
C LYS A 2 -32.60 44.57 47.56
N ILE A 3 -32.64 44.13 46.32
CA ILE A 3 -31.89 42.92 45.82
C ILE A 3 -30.87 43.46 44.84
N ARG A 4 -29.71 43.78 45.35
CA ARG A 4 -28.49 44.04 44.55
C ARG A 4 -27.40 43.17 45.08
N SER A 5 -26.59 42.60 44.14
CA SER A 5 -25.32 41.88 44.35
C SER A 5 -25.39 40.33 44.42
N LEU A 6 -25.59 39.70 43.24
CA LEU A 6 -25.10 38.34 43.04
C LEU A 6 -24.81 38.05 41.53
N LEU A 7 -24.15 39.00 40.87
CA LEU A 7 -23.71 38.83 39.47
C LEU A 7 -22.27 39.29 39.28
N LEU A 8 -21.33 38.66 40.03
CA LEU A 8 -19.93 38.85 39.73
C LEU A 8 -19.12 37.73 40.43
N PRO A 9 -19.02 36.54 39.87
CA PRO A 9 -17.74 36.03 39.43
C PRO A 9 -17.83 34.95 38.35
N ILE A 10 -18.37 35.21 37.17
CA ILE A 10 -18.35 34.23 36.04
C ILE A 10 -17.46 34.74 34.89
N LEU A 11 -16.65 35.77 35.12
CA LEU A 11 -15.88 36.38 34.02
C LEU A 11 -14.36 36.20 34.14
N ILE A 12 -13.85 35.24 34.92
CA ILE A 12 -12.38 35.05 35.07
C ILE A 12 -11.90 33.64 34.63
N LEU A 13 -12.74 32.81 34.03
CA LEU A 13 -12.33 31.43 33.67
C LEU A 13 -11.99 31.15 32.19
N PRO A 14 -11.90 32.11 31.23
CA PRO A 14 -11.38 31.75 29.90
C PRO A 14 -9.93 32.16 29.65
N PHE A 15 -9.13 32.58 30.63
CA PHE A 15 -7.79 33.13 30.33
C PHE A 15 -6.61 32.19 30.65
N VAL A 16 -6.83 30.99 31.10
CA VAL A 16 -5.72 30.05 31.45
C VAL A 16 -5.52 28.91 30.46
N ILE A 17 -6.35 28.80 29.41
CA ILE A 17 -6.22 27.66 28.42
C ILE A 17 -5.46 28.05 27.14
N SER A 18 -4.87 29.23 27.04
CA SER A 18 -4.18 29.67 25.83
C SER A 18 -2.64 29.53 25.83
N VAL A 19 -2.07 28.88 26.83
CA VAL A 19 -0.60 28.64 26.85
C VAL A 19 -0.35 27.15 26.92
N GLY A 20 -0.16 26.49 25.77
CA GLY A 20 0.42 25.16 25.80
C GLY A 20 0.00 24.15 24.75
N CYS A 21 -0.45 24.55 23.57
CA CYS A 21 -0.45 23.65 22.42
C CYS A 21 0.33 24.25 21.26
N ARG A 22 1.63 24.44 21.44
CA ARG A 22 2.53 24.44 20.29
C ARG A 22 2.48 23.01 19.75
N SER A 23 1.76 22.86 18.65
CA SER A 23 1.61 21.60 17.95
C SER A 23 2.99 21.01 17.63
N VAL A 24 3.26 19.85 18.21
CA VAL A 24 4.38 18.96 17.84
C VAL A 24 4.33 18.55 16.34
N THR A 25 3.31 18.96 15.62
CA THR A 25 3.13 18.70 14.19
C THR A 25 4.07 19.48 13.27
N GLN A 26 4.90 20.40 13.79
CA GLN A 26 5.81 21.18 12.94
C GLN A 26 7.24 20.64 12.91
N GLN A 27 7.51 19.55 13.62
CA GLN A 27 8.87 18.98 13.74
C GLN A 27 9.02 17.56 13.17
N MET A 28 7.98 17.05 12.47
CA MET A 28 8.04 15.78 11.74
C MET A 28 7.51 15.90 10.32
N SER A 29 7.79 17.04 9.67
CA SER A 29 8.02 16.99 8.24
C SER A 29 9.52 16.81 8.10
N PRO A 30 10.04 15.67 7.67
CA PRO A 30 11.30 15.68 6.98
C PRO A 30 11.06 16.64 5.83
N ASP A 31 11.83 17.70 5.75
CA ASP A 31 11.90 18.48 4.54
C ASP A 31 12.08 17.47 3.42
N ALA A 32 11.08 17.38 2.55
CA ALA A 32 11.11 16.52 1.37
C ALA A 32 12.22 16.97 0.40
N ASP A 33 12.98 17.97 0.79
CA ASP A 33 14.18 18.52 0.19
C ASP A 33 15.47 18.15 0.97
N GLU A 34 15.44 17.23 1.91
CA GLU A 34 16.69 16.61 2.32
C GLU A 34 17.21 15.84 1.11
N GLN A 35 17.92 16.59 0.30
CA GLN A 35 18.62 16.16 -0.89
C GLN A 35 19.38 14.91 -0.50
N ILE A 36 18.88 13.77 -0.96
CA ILE A 36 19.68 12.54 -1.06
C ILE A 36 21.03 13.01 -1.56
N PRO A 37 22.14 12.83 -0.84
CA PRO A 37 23.44 13.31 -1.25
C PRO A 37 23.68 12.79 -2.67
N THR A 38 23.46 13.65 -3.65
CA THR A 38 23.78 13.32 -5.03
C THR A 38 25.27 13.07 -4.98
N ALA A 39 25.69 11.84 -5.22
CA ALA A 39 27.09 11.48 -5.27
C ALA A 39 27.77 12.46 -6.23
N LYS A 40 28.47 13.47 -5.68
CA LYS A 40 29.25 14.46 -6.43
C LYS A 40 30.50 13.78 -6.96
N GLY A 41 30.32 12.82 -7.86
CA GLY A 41 31.40 12.13 -8.54
C GLY A 41 30.90 11.67 -9.89
N SER A 42 31.51 12.14 -10.95
CA SER A 42 31.40 11.51 -12.26
C SER A 42 31.95 10.10 -12.12
N PHE A 43 31.13 9.07 -12.32
CA PHE A 43 31.62 7.71 -12.44
C PHE A 43 32.54 7.65 -13.66
N LYS A 44 33.68 6.94 -13.54
CA LYS A 44 34.77 6.85 -14.51
C LYS A 44 34.31 6.53 -15.96
N HIS A 45 33.11 6.04 -16.15
CA HIS A 45 32.49 5.68 -17.42
C HIS A 45 31.11 6.34 -17.64
N ALA A 46 30.76 7.37 -16.87
CA ALA A 46 29.47 8.04 -17.00
C ALA A 46 29.31 8.79 -18.33
N ASP A 47 30.42 9.26 -18.91
CA ASP A 47 30.43 10.04 -20.15
C ASP A 47 30.22 9.16 -21.42
N SER A 48 30.25 7.83 -21.25
CA SER A 48 30.03 6.88 -22.36
C SER A 48 28.58 6.42 -22.52
N ILE A 49 27.67 6.87 -21.63
CA ILE A 49 26.25 6.55 -21.72
C ILE A 49 25.54 7.72 -22.42
N PRO A 50 25.17 7.60 -23.70
CA PRO A 50 24.49 8.68 -24.41
C PRO A 50 23.08 8.82 -23.87
N GLY A 51 22.80 9.98 -23.27
CA GLY A 51 21.46 10.36 -22.87
C GLY A 51 21.02 9.82 -21.51
N ARG A 52 20.02 10.49 -20.98
CA ARG A 52 19.29 10.04 -19.78
C ARG A 52 18.53 8.77 -20.17
N LEU A 53 19.01 7.61 -19.73
CA LEU A 53 18.31 6.35 -19.94
C LEU A 53 16.88 6.51 -19.46
N ASP A 54 15.92 6.31 -20.34
CA ASP A 54 14.54 6.10 -19.92
C ASP A 54 14.53 4.80 -19.14
N LYS A 55 14.42 4.93 -17.80
CA LYS A 55 14.46 3.77 -16.91
C LYS A 55 13.30 2.82 -17.15
N SER A 56 12.30 3.23 -17.95
CA SER A 56 11.13 2.42 -18.27
C SER A 56 11.41 1.32 -19.28
N GLU A 57 12.42 1.50 -20.18
CA GLU A 57 12.72 0.56 -21.27
C GLU A 57 14.23 0.24 -21.35
N TRP A 58 14.89 0.05 -20.22
CA TRP A 58 16.33 -0.15 -20.13
C TRP A 58 16.85 -1.35 -20.96
N TRP A 59 16.03 -2.37 -21.21
CA TRP A 59 16.38 -3.55 -21.99
C TRP A 59 16.58 -3.25 -23.49
N THR A 60 16.04 -2.15 -24.00
CA THR A 60 16.23 -1.73 -25.40
C THR A 60 17.68 -1.40 -25.75
N LEU A 61 18.50 -1.14 -24.73
CA LEU A 61 19.95 -0.92 -24.88
C LEU A 61 20.69 -2.12 -25.50
N PHE A 62 20.17 -3.32 -25.34
CA PHE A 62 20.77 -4.54 -25.89
C PHE A 62 20.48 -4.72 -27.38
N ASN A 63 19.59 -3.91 -27.97
CA ASN A 63 19.20 -3.97 -29.39
C ASN A 63 18.79 -5.38 -29.85
N ASP A 64 18.20 -6.17 -28.95
CA ASP A 64 17.76 -7.55 -29.21
C ASP A 64 16.23 -7.58 -29.32
N PRO A 65 15.67 -7.83 -30.52
CA PRO A 65 14.23 -7.86 -30.73
C PRO A 65 13.54 -9.00 -29.98
N THR A 66 14.23 -10.12 -29.78
CA THR A 66 13.69 -11.28 -29.06
C THR A 66 13.56 -10.96 -27.57
N LEU A 67 14.59 -10.35 -26.97
CA LEU A 67 14.54 -9.89 -25.59
C LEU A 67 13.43 -8.86 -25.40
N ASN A 68 13.31 -7.90 -26.34
CA ASN A 68 12.26 -6.87 -26.28
C ASN A 68 10.86 -7.50 -26.27
N GLN A 69 10.62 -8.50 -27.12
CA GLN A 69 9.34 -9.20 -27.17
C GLN A 69 9.06 -10.00 -25.90
N LEU A 70 10.06 -10.68 -25.36
CA LEU A 70 9.92 -11.45 -24.11
C LEU A 70 9.57 -10.55 -22.93
N ILE A 71 10.22 -9.38 -22.80
CA ILE A 71 9.92 -8.43 -21.74
C ILE A 71 8.54 -7.79 -21.94
N THR A 72 8.15 -7.51 -23.17
CA THR A 72 6.80 -7.00 -23.47
C THR A 72 5.75 -8.02 -23.03
N ASN A 73 5.92 -9.29 -23.34
CA ASN A 73 5.02 -10.36 -22.92
C ASN A 73 4.99 -10.52 -21.38
N LEU A 74 6.14 -10.43 -20.71
CA LEU A 74 6.25 -10.47 -19.26
C LEU A 74 5.43 -9.31 -18.63
N ASN A 75 5.57 -8.11 -19.15
CA ASN A 75 4.84 -6.94 -18.63
C ASN A 75 3.32 -7.07 -18.84
N ALA A 76 2.88 -7.75 -19.88
CA ALA A 76 1.46 -7.88 -20.23
C ALA A 76 0.73 -8.98 -19.44
N ALA A 77 1.43 -10.05 -19.03
CA ALA A 77 0.77 -11.26 -18.50
C ALA A 77 1.63 -11.97 -17.45
N ASN A 78 2.08 -11.27 -16.43
CA ASN A 78 2.84 -11.86 -15.33
C ASN A 78 2.01 -11.91 -14.04
N PRO A 79 1.76 -13.11 -13.46
CA PRO A 79 0.98 -13.27 -12.23
C PRO A 79 1.57 -12.53 -11.01
N ASP A 80 2.89 -12.41 -10.92
CA ASP A 80 3.54 -11.70 -9.80
C ASP A 80 3.32 -10.19 -9.89
N ALA A 81 3.32 -9.65 -11.12
CA ALA A 81 2.97 -8.25 -11.36
C ALA A 81 1.49 -7.98 -11.03
N GLU A 82 0.60 -8.90 -11.42
CA GLU A 82 -0.83 -8.81 -11.09
C GLU A 82 -1.06 -8.89 -9.57
N ALA A 83 -0.36 -9.79 -8.88
CA ALA A 83 -0.41 -9.88 -7.42
C ALA A 83 0.09 -8.59 -6.74
N ALA A 84 1.10 -7.93 -7.30
CA ALA A 84 1.60 -6.66 -6.79
C ALA A 84 0.57 -5.53 -7.01
N LEU A 85 -0.12 -5.48 -8.16
CA LEU A 85 -1.24 -4.56 -8.39
C LEU A 85 -2.37 -4.77 -7.38
N ALA A 86 -2.75 -6.02 -7.11
CA ALA A 86 -3.78 -6.34 -6.12
C ALA A 86 -3.40 -5.88 -4.69
N ARG A 87 -2.10 -5.83 -4.35
CA ARG A 87 -1.63 -5.25 -3.07
C ARG A 87 -1.86 -3.75 -3.00
N ILE A 88 -1.66 -3.03 -4.11
CA ILE A 88 -1.96 -1.59 -4.20
C ILE A 88 -3.46 -1.36 -3.94
N ASP A 89 -4.34 -2.08 -4.65
CA ASP A 89 -5.80 -1.96 -4.49
C ASP A 89 -6.22 -2.26 -3.05
N ARG A 90 -5.66 -3.29 -2.45
CA ARG A 90 -5.88 -3.63 -1.05
C ARG A 90 -5.45 -2.51 -0.10
N SER A 91 -4.33 -1.85 -0.35
CA SER A 91 -3.83 -0.74 0.46
C SER A 91 -4.77 0.48 0.37
N PHE A 92 -5.25 0.81 -0.82
CA PHE A 92 -6.24 1.88 -0.99
C PHE A 92 -7.58 1.54 -0.33
N ALA A 93 -8.03 0.29 -0.41
CA ALA A 93 -9.24 -0.16 0.28
C ALA A 93 -9.09 -0.06 1.81
N ALA A 94 -7.92 -0.45 2.35
CA ALA A 94 -7.61 -0.31 3.77
C ALA A 94 -7.61 1.17 4.22
N MET A 95 -7.06 2.08 3.41
CA MET A 95 -7.14 3.52 3.65
C MET A 95 -8.61 4.00 3.70
N GLY A 96 -9.49 3.47 2.84
CA GLY A 96 -10.93 3.75 2.86
C GLY A 96 -11.58 3.37 4.20
N ILE A 97 -11.21 2.22 4.77
CA ILE A 97 -11.68 1.78 6.10
C ILE A 97 -11.21 2.75 7.19
N THR A 98 -9.92 3.14 7.15
CA THR A 98 -9.34 4.09 8.13
C THR A 98 -9.98 5.47 8.03
N ARG A 99 -10.47 5.85 6.84
CA ARG A 99 -11.18 7.11 6.61
C ARG A 99 -12.63 7.08 7.10
N ALA A 100 -13.24 5.91 7.26
CA ALA A 100 -14.65 5.80 7.64
C ALA A 100 -15.01 6.57 8.92
N PRO A 101 -14.20 6.60 10.01
CA PRO A 101 -14.53 7.37 11.21
C PRO A 101 -14.56 8.90 11.02
N THR A 102 -14.10 9.45 9.88
CA THR A 102 -14.25 10.89 9.60
C THR A 102 -15.70 11.28 9.34
N TYR A 103 -16.58 10.31 9.10
CA TYR A 103 -18.00 10.50 8.86
C TYR A 103 -18.84 9.91 10.00
N PRO A 104 -20.04 10.46 10.26
CA PRO A 104 -20.95 9.85 11.21
C PRO A 104 -21.40 8.47 10.76
N THR A 105 -21.41 7.52 11.69
CA THR A 105 -21.95 6.18 11.47
C THR A 105 -23.41 6.14 11.91
N VAL A 106 -24.30 5.81 10.98
CA VAL A 106 -25.73 5.63 11.27
C VAL A 106 -26.04 4.13 11.23
N ARG A 107 -26.67 3.63 12.27
CA ARG A 107 -27.11 2.23 12.37
C ARG A 107 -28.61 2.20 12.60
N GLY A 108 -29.30 1.40 11.81
CA GLY A 108 -30.69 1.00 12.03
C GLY A 108 -30.73 -0.40 12.65
N ASN A 109 -31.59 -0.62 13.63
CA ASN A 109 -31.84 -1.93 14.16
C ASN A 109 -33.35 -2.22 14.16
N LEU A 110 -33.71 -3.38 13.65
CA LEU A 110 -35.05 -3.93 13.70
C LEU A 110 -34.95 -5.30 14.37
N SER A 111 -35.68 -5.47 15.46
CA SER A 111 -35.79 -6.76 16.11
C SER A 111 -37.24 -7.11 16.36
N GLY A 112 -37.59 -8.36 16.21
CA GLY A 112 -38.92 -8.90 16.50
C GLY A 112 -38.78 -10.25 17.17
N GLY A 113 -39.63 -10.51 18.13
CA GLY A 113 -39.64 -11.78 18.83
C GLY A 113 -40.85 -11.94 19.71
N ARG A 114 -41.19 -13.20 19.99
CA ARG A 114 -42.19 -13.56 20.99
C ARG A 114 -41.50 -13.69 22.34
N ARG A 115 -42.03 -12.99 23.36
CA ARG A 115 -41.50 -12.98 24.70
C ARG A 115 -42.53 -13.53 25.68
N ARG A 116 -42.05 -14.32 26.63
CA ARG A 116 -42.82 -14.75 27.78
C ARG A 116 -42.17 -14.20 29.02
N ASP A 117 -42.90 -13.38 29.76
CA ASP A 117 -42.42 -12.84 31.03
C ASP A 117 -42.80 -13.80 32.18
N SER A 118 -42.02 -13.77 33.26
CA SER A 118 -42.28 -14.60 34.43
C SER A 118 -43.51 -14.12 35.16
N MET A 119 -44.39 -15.06 35.51
CA MET A 119 -45.57 -14.77 36.33
C MET A 119 -45.21 -14.31 37.75
N ASN A 120 -43.97 -14.51 38.18
CA ASN A 120 -43.47 -14.09 39.51
C ASN A 120 -42.86 -12.66 39.49
N ASN A 121 -43.08 -11.89 38.44
CA ASN A 121 -42.66 -10.50 38.40
C ASN A 121 -43.64 -9.66 39.26
N LEU A 122 -43.22 -9.35 40.48
CA LEU A 122 -44.04 -8.72 41.51
C LEU A 122 -44.39 -7.23 41.25
N LEU A 123 -43.77 -6.61 40.27
CA LEU A 123 -43.97 -5.17 40.06
C LEU A 123 -45.23 -4.85 39.25
N PHE A 124 -45.67 -5.74 38.36
CA PHE A 124 -46.92 -5.56 37.60
C PHE A 124 -47.50 -6.94 37.23
N PRO A 125 -48.71 -7.29 37.69
CA PRO A 125 -49.42 -8.49 37.28
C PRO A 125 -49.82 -8.33 35.79
N ILE A 126 -49.16 -9.10 34.92
CA ILE A 126 -49.42 -9.08 33.48
C ILE A 126 -50.49 -10.13 33.18
N ALA A 127 -51.63 -9.72 32.62
CA ALA A 127 -52.72 -10.61 32.28
C ALA A 127 -52.39 -11.61 31.17
N THR A 128 -51.39 -11.29 30.33
CA THR A 128 -50.90 -12.16 29.26
C THR A 128 -49.40 -12.31 29.32
N PRO A 129 -48.85 -13.43 29.81
CA PRO A 129 -47.42 -13.63 29.97
C PRO A 129 -46.66 -13.76 28.64
N GLU A 130 -47.38 -13.94 27.53
CA GLU A 130 -46.80 -14.08 26.20
C GLU A 130 -47.26 -12.93 25.29
N TYR A 131 -46.29 -12.24 24.67
CA TYR A 131 -46.58 -11.19 23.74
C TYR A 131 -45.51 -11.08 22.65
N ASN A 132 -45.90 -10.53 21.50
CA ASN A 132 -44.95 -10.20 20.43
C ASN A 132 -44.35 -8.83 20.70
N ARG A 133 -43.04 -8.76 20.68
CA ARG A 133 -42.29 -7.50 20.82
C ARG A 133 -41.57 -7.17 19.54
N PHE A 134 -41.89 -6.02 18.98
CA PHE A 134 -41.17 -5.45 17.87
C PHE A 134 -40.45 -4.18 18.32
N MET A 135 -39.21 -4.03 17.93
CA MET A 135 -38.39 -2.87 18.26
C MET A 135 -37.72 -2.38 16.99
N LEU A 136 -37.99 -1.14 16.65
CA LEU A 136 -37.30 -0.40 15.61
C LEU A 136 -36.52 0.72 16.28
N GLY A 137 -35.23 0.83 15.95
CA GLY A 137 -34.36 1.86 16.48
C GLY A 137 -33.39 2.36 15.43
N ALA A 138 -32.94 3.59 15.59
CA ALA A 138 -31.84 4.17 14.85
C ALA A 138 -30.88 4.84 15.83
N SER A 139 -29.59 4.72 15.57
CA SER A 139 -28.55 5.37 16.35
C SER A 139 -27.54 6.02 15.41
N ALA A 140 -27.04 7.21 15.76
CA ALA A 140 -25.95 7.87 15.08
C ALA A 140 -24.81 8.10 16.06
N SER A 141 -23.59 7.79 15.64
CA SER A 141 -22.38 8.02 16.42
C SER A 141 -21.30 8.64 15.54
N TRP A 142 -20.60 9.64 16.06
CA TRP A 142 -19.52 10.31 15.37
C TRP A 142 -18.43 10.72 16.36
N GLU A 143 -17.17 10.46 15.96
CA GLU A 143 -15.99 10.90 16.70
C GLU A 143 -15.48 12.20 16.09
N LEU A 144 -15.57 13.30 16.85
CA LEU A 144 -14.98 14.57 16.44
C LEU A 144 -13.45 14.50 16.57
N ASP A 145 -12.75 14.57 15.44
CA ASP A 145 -11.29 14.47 15.40
C ASP A 145 -10.63 15.82 15.74
N LEU A 146 -10.76 16.27 17.00
CA LEU A 146 -10.23 17.54 17.48
C LEU A 146 -8.68 17.54 17.45
N TRP A 147 -8.06 16.42 17.79
CA TRP A 147 -6.62 16.26 17.92
C TRP A 147 -5.93 15.73 16.67
N GLY A 148 -6.66 15.44 15.61
CA GLY A 148 -6.12 14.97 14.35
C GLY A 148 -5.70 13.50 14.32
N ARG A 149 -6.15 12.69 15.28
CA ARG A 149 -5.83 11.25 15.36
C ARG A 149 -6.27 10.49 14.10
N VAL A 150 -7.51 10.70 13.67
CA VAL A 150 -8.07 10.04 12.48
C VAL A 150 -7.38 10.56 11.23
N ARG A 151 -7.20 11.86 11.09
CA ARG A 151 -6.49 12.49 9.96
C ARG A 151 -5.05 11.99 9.85
N ALA A 152 -4.33 11.87 10.96
CA ALA A 152 -2.97 11.32 10.98
C ALA A 152 -2.94 9.84 10.54
N SER A 153 -3.92 9.04 10.96
CA SER A 153 -4.05 7.64 10.54
C SER A 153 -4.34 7.51 9.05
N VAL A 154 -5.21 8.35 8.49
CA VAL A 154 -5.48 8.39 7.04
C VAL A 154 -4.23 8.79 6.25
N LYS A 155 -3.48 9.80 6.73
CA LYS A 155 -2.22 10.21 6.09
C LYS A 155 -1.20 9.07 6.08
N ARG A 156 -1.04 8.37 7.21
CA ARG A 156 -0.15 7.19 7.29
C ARG A 156 -0.54 6.12 6.26
N ASP A 157 -1.82 5.77 6.17
CA ASP A 157 -2.26 4.70 5.28
C ASP A 157 -2.22 5.13 3.81
N ARG A 158 -2.38 6.41 3.53
CA ARG A 158 -2.11 6.98 2.20
C ARG A 158 -0.65 6.81 1.80
N LEU A 159 0.29 7.21 2.66
CA LEU A 159 1.73 7.05 2.40
C LEU A 159 2.11 5.57 2.23
N ARG A 160 1.43 4.68 2.95
CA ARG A 160 1.62 3.24 2.78
C ARG A 160 1.14 2.75 1.42
N ALA A 161 -0.01 3.21 0.93
CA ALA A 161 -0.48 2.88 -0.41
C ALA A 161 0.44 3.45 -1.51
N GLU A 162 1.01 4.63 -1.31
CA GLU A 162 2.03 5.21 -2.20
C GLU A 162 3.32 4.35 -2.20
N ALA A 163 3.75 3.82 -1.04
CA ALA A 163 4.87 2.90 -0.95
C ALA A 163 4.63 1.59 -1.70
N GLU A 164 3.44 0.98 -1.59
CA GLU A 164 3.07 -0.23 -2.37
C GLU A 164 3.12 0.03 -3.89
N SER A 165 2.78 1.24 -4.33
CA SER A 165 2.93 1.62 -5.74
C SER A 165 4.39 1.65 -6.20
N ILE A 166 5.30 2.08 -5.36
CA ILE A 166 6.74 2.05 -5.65
C ILE A 166 7.25 0.60 -5.66
N ASP A 167 6.79 -0.22 -4.72
CA ASP A 167 7.15 -1.64 -4.65
C ASP A 167 6.71 -2.42 -5.89
N TYR A 168 5.57 -2.07 -6.49
CA TYR A 168 5.16 -2.64 -7.77
C TYR A 168 6.20 -2.40 -8.88
N HIS A 169 6.75 -1.19 -8.98
CA HIS A 169 7.80 -0.89 -9.95
C HIS A 169 9.10 -1.67 -9.68
N ASN A 170 9.43 -1.88 -8.40
CA ASN A 170 10.57 -2.71 -8.00
C ASN A 170 10.37 -4.18 -8.38
N VAL A 171 9.17 -4.72 -8.20
CA VAL A 171 8.81 -6.08 -8.63
C VAL A 171 8.98 -6.22 -10.14
N LEU A 172 8.40 -5.30 -10.93
CA LEU A 172 8.55 -5.31 -12.38
C LEU A 172 10.02 -5.28 -12.81
N LEU A 173 10.80 -4.36 -12.26
CA LEU A 173 12.23 -4.24 -12.57
C LEU A 173 12.99 -5.55 -12.26
N SER A 174 12.70 -6.17 -11.12
CA SER A 174 13.32 -7.44 -10.72
C SER A 174 12.96 -8.58 -11.66
N LEU A 175 11.70 -8.67 -12.08
CA LEU A 175 11.23 -9.68 -13.02
C LEU A 175 11.87 -9.49 -14.40
N GLN A 176 11.92 -8.27 -14.91
CA GLN A 176 12.58 -7.94 -16.18
C GLN A 176 14.07 -8.26 -16.14
N ALA A 177 14.76 -7.90 -15.06
CA ALA A 177 16.18 -8.20 -14.89
C ALA A 177 16.45 -9.72 -14.84
N SER A 178 15.62 -10.46 -14.10
CA SER A 178 15.70 -11.91 -14.02
C SER A 178 15.48 -12.58 -15.39
N LEU A 179 14.48 -12.11 -16.14
CA LEU A 179 14.24 -12.61 -17.50
C LEU A 179 15.42 -12.35 -18.44
N ALA A 180 15.96 -11.13 -18.44
CA ALA A 180 17.11 -10.79 -19.25
C ALA A 180 18.33 -11.65 -18.91
N GLN A 181 18.58 -11.87 -17.62
CA GLN A 181 19.67 -12.72 -17.14
C GLN A 181 19.51 -14.18 -17.61
N GLN A 182 18.31 -14.74 -17.52
CA GLN A 182 18.02 -16.09 -17.98
C GLN A 182 18.12 -16.20 -19.49
N TYR A 183 17.67 -15.20 -20.24
CA TYR A 183 17.79 -15.14 -21.69
C TYR A 183 19.25 -15.19 -22.15
N PHE A 184 20.10 -14.35 -21.58
CA PHE A 184 21.52 -14.35 -21.94
C PHE A 184 22.26 -15.64 -21.50
N ALA A 185 21.88 -16.19 -20.35
CA ALA A 185 22.39 -17.50 -19.92
C ALA A 185 22.00 -18.60 -20.91
N HIS A 186 20.78 -18.58 -21.42
CA HIS A 186 20.33 -19.53 -22.46
C HIS A 186 21.09 -19.34 -23.76
N CYS A 187 21.28 -18.12 -24.24
CA CYS A 187 22.10 -17.85 -25.44
C CYS A 187 23.55 -18.35 -25.28
N ALA A 188 24.16 -18.13 -24.12
CA ALA A 188 25.49 -18.60 -23.81
C ALA A 188 25.56 -20.15 -23.84
N ALA A 189 24.58 -20.84 -23.24
CA ALA A 189 24.51 -22.30 -23.24
C ALA A 189 24.37 -22.90 -24.65
N ILE A 190 23.56 -22.28 -25.53
CA ILE A 190 23.45 -22.67 -26.93
C ILE A 190 24.80 -22.54 -27.65
N THR A 191 25.49 -21.43 -27.43
CA THR A 191 26.80 -21.18 -28.03
C THR A 191 27.83 -22.19 -27.53
N GLU A 192 27.85 -22.51 -26.25
CA GLU A 192 28.72 -23.52 -25.67
C GLU A 192 28.44 -24.91 -26.23
N LEU A 193 27.17 -25.27 -26.38
CA LEU A 193 26.75 -26.54 -26.97
C LEU A 193 27.26 -26.66 -28.40
N SER A 194 27.15 -25.64 -29.23
CA SER A 194 27.64 -25.64 -30.61
C SER A 194 29.16 -25.80 -30.68
N LEU A 195 29.90 -25.15 -29.78
CA LEU A 195 31.36 -25.28 -29.68
C LEU A 195 31.78 -26.69 -29.27
N LEU A 196 31.08 -27.29 -28.30
CA LEU A 196 31.35 -28.67 -27.87
C LEU A 196 31.05 -29.67 -28.97
N GLN A 197 30.00 -29.50 -29.77
CA GLN A 197 29.69 -30.32 -30.92
C GLN A 197 30.81 -30.26 -31.99
N SER A 198 31.25 -29.04 -32.35
CA SER A 198 32.37 -28.86 -33.29
C SER A 198 33.66 -29.48 -32.77
N SER A 199 33.94 -29.32 -31.47
CA SER A 199 35.13 -29.94 -30.85
C SER A 199 35.06 -31.47 -30.89
N LYS A 200 33.90 -32.07 -30.67
CA LYS A 200 33.66 -33.50 -30.79
C LYS A 200 33.91 -34.01 -32.23
N GLU A 201 33.42 -33.29 -33.24
CA GLU A 201 33.60 -33.63 -34.66
C GLU A 201 35.08 -33.61 -35.03
N LEU A 202 35.82 -32.55 -34.64
CA LEU A 202 37.26 -32.45 -34.87
C LEU A 202 38.05 -33.59 -34.18
N ALA A 203 37.67 -33.96 -32.96
CA ALA A 203 38.28 -35.05 -32.24
C ALA A 203 38.04 -36.42 -32.95
N ALA A 204 36.84 -36.63 -33.49
CA ALA A 204 36.50 -37.83 -34.25
C ALA A 204 37.27 -37.91 -35.57
N GLU A 205 37.44 -36.79 -36.28
CA GLU A 205 38.23 -36.71 -37.50
C GLU A 205 39.69 -36.97 -37.21
N ASN A 206 40.30 -36.40 -36.20
CA ASN A 206 41.69 -36.72 -35.80
C ASN A 206 41.87 -38.16 -35.44
N LEU A 207 40.93 -38.81 -34.76
CA LEU A 207 40.98 -40.23 -34.46
C LEU A 207 40.95 -41.07 -35.72
N ASN A 208 40.18 -40.73 -36.76
CA ASN A 208 40.12 -41.43 -38.02
C ASN A 208 41.42 -41.30 -38.79
N ILE A 209 42.02 -40.09 -38.78
CA ILE A 209 43.37 -39.91 -39.43
C ILE A 209 44.44 -40.78 -38.75
N GLN A 210 44.39 -40.89 -37.41
CA GLN A 210 45.35 -41.71 -36.68
C GLN A 210 45.20 -43.23 -36.91
N LYS A 211 44.04 -43.69 -37.34
CA LYS A 211 43.76 -45.12 -37.60
C LYS A 211 43.99 -45.51 -39.03
N ALA A 212 44.13 -44.54 -39.93
CA ALA A 212 44.45 -44.78 -41.35
C ALA A 212 45.98 -44.94 -41.61
#